data_a6fa91ce110f842c0feb88f88a7cef09
#
_entry.id   a6fa91ce110f842c0feb88f88a7cef09
#
_cell.length_a   1.000
_cell.length_b   1.000
_cell.length_c   1.000
_cell.angle_alpha   90.00
_cell.angle_beta   90.00
_cell.angle_gamma   90.00
#
_symmetry.space_group_name_H-M   'P 1'
#
loop_
_entity.id
_entity.type
_entity.pdbx_description
1 polymer ?
#
loop_
_entity_poly.entity_id
_entity_poly.type
_entity_poly.pdbx_seq_one_letter_code
_entity_poly.pdbx_strand_id
1 'polypeptide(L)'
;MGVSRVLYVEGGTPLKGELRVYPAKNAALPILAASLLTPEPITLVEVPRLRDVEVMLELLAHLGTQYAWEGRTLHLQTPEIKSTHAPYELVGQMRASFIVWGALLARAGEGHVSMPGGCAFGFRPVDQHIKALEAL
;
A
#
# COMPACT_ATOMS: atom_id res chain seq x y z
N MET A 1 9.01 -10.44 -27.51
CA MET A 1 10.15 -9.52 -27.55
C MET A 1 9.71 -8.21 -26.91
N GLY A 2 10.21 -7.90 -25.71
CA GLY A 2 9.89 -6.64 -25.04
C GLY A 2 10.57 -5.48 -25.75
N VAL A 3 9.81 -4.45 -26.11
CA VAL A 3 10.36 -3.21 -26.65
C VAL A 3 11.14 -2.54 -25.52
N SER A 4 12.47 -2.51 -25.63
CA SER A 4 13.31 -1.74 -24.73
C SER A 4 13.04 -0.26 -24.97
N ARG A 5 12.50 0.43 -23.95
CA ARG A 5 12.34 1.88 -23.98
C ARG A 5 13.62 2.52 -23.45
N VAL A 6 14.21 3.40 -24.23
CA VAL A 6 15.40 4.14 -23.86
C VAL A 6 15.01 5.61 -23.65
N LEU A 7 15.44 6.19 -22.54
CA LEU A 7 15.31 7.60 -22.24
C LEU A 7 16.65 8.29 -22.50
N TYR A 8 16.67 9.25 -23.41
CA TYR A 8 17.82 10.12 -23.64
C TYR A 8 17.61 11.42 -22.85
N VAL A 9 18.58 11.78 -22.03
CA VAL A 9 18.54 13.02 -21.25
C VAL A 9 19.73 13.89 -21.66
N GLU A 10 19.43 15.06 -22.18
CA GLU A 10 20.44 16.10 -22.53
C GLU A 10 20.39 17.17 -21.43
N GLY A 11 21.51 17.37 -20.76
CA GLY A 11 21.65 18.33 -19.67
C GLY A 11 22.15 19.68 -20.12
N GLY A 12 22.51 20.56 -19.17
CA GLY A 12 23.15 21.85 -19.42
C GLY A 12 22.21 23.05 -19.53
N THR A 13 20.88 22.83 -19.55
CA THR A 13 19.92 23.94 -19.55
C THR A 13 19.45 24.22 -18.10
N PRO A 14 19.66 25.45 -17.56
CA PRO A 14 19.12 25.82 -16.25
C PRO A 14 17.61 25.76 -16.27
N LEU A 15 17.04 24.99 -15.35
CA LEU A 15 15.59 24.88 -15.20
C LEU A 15 15.08 26.02 -14.31
N LYS A 16 14.03 26.74 -14.79
CA LYS A 16 13.33 27.78 -14.03
C LYS A 16 11.83 27.63 -14.26
N GLY A 17 11.07 27.52 -13.21
CA GLY A 17 9.60 27.37 -13.27
C GLY A 17 9.04 26.72 -12.04
N GLU A 18 7.73 26.55 -12.02
CA GLU A 18 6.98 25.85 -10.98
C GLU A 18 6.31 24.64 -11.59
N LEU A 19 6.30 23.54 -10.85
CA LEU A 19 5.53 22.34 -11.21
C LEU A 19 4.85 21.77 -9.97
N ARG A 20 3.64 21.25 -10.16
CA ARG A 20 2.94 20.51 -9.12
C ARG A 20 3.50 19.11 -9.03
N VAL A 21 4.01 18.73 -7.84
CA VAL A 21 4.53 17.39 -7.60
C VAL A 21 3.39 16.39 -7.61
N TYR A 22 3.62 15.23 -8.23
CA TYR A 22 2.67 14.13 -8.23
C TYR A 22 2.58 13.51 -6.83
N PRO A 23 1.38 13.05 -6.38
CA PRO A 23 1.22 12.44 -5.07
C PRO A 23 2.13 11.23 -4.85
N ALA A 24 2.69 11.13 -3.64
CA ALA A 24 3.68 10.12 -3.32
C ALA A 24 3.04 8.74 -3.08
N LYS A 25 3.40 7.74 -3.89
CA LYS A 25 3.01 6.34 -3.71
C LYS A 25 3.34 5.83 -2.31
N ASN A 26 4.56 6.09 -1.86
CA ASN A 26 5.06 5.59 -0.58
C ASN A 26 4.38 6.22 0.65
N ALA A 27 3.71 7.34 0.49
CA ALA A 27 2.83 7.90 1.50
C ALA A 27 1.42 7.32 1.43
N ALA A 28 0.91 7.10 0.21
CA ALA A 28 -0.43 6.56 0.01
C ALA A 28 -0.60 5.14 0.61
N LEU A 29 0.36 4.25 0.41
CA LEU A 29 0.26 2.86 0.83
C LEU A 29 0.08 2.67 2.36
N PRO A 30 0.88 3.28 3.24
CA PRO A 30 0.64 3.17 4.69
C PRO A 30 -0.64 3.89 5.13
N ILE A 31 -1.04 4.98 4.49
CA ILE A 31 -2.31 5.65 4.78
C ILE A 31 -3.50 4.73 4.44
N LEU A 32 -3.44 4.03 3.31
CA LEU A 32 -4.43 3.03 2.94
C LEU A 32 -4.49 1.89 3.95
N ALA A 33 -3.37 1.34 4.38
CA ALA A 33 -3.34 0.31 5.41
C ALA A 33 -3.92 0.80 6.75
N ALA A 34 -3.67 2.07 7.12
CA ALA A 34 -4.20 2.68 8.33
C ALA A 34 -5.73 2.84 8.30
N SER A 35 -6.38 2.79 7.12
CA SER A 35 -7.84 2.82 7.03
C SER A 35 -8.51 1.61 7.70
N LEU A 36 -7.79 0.50 7.88
CA LEU A 36 -8.27 -0.65 8.64
C LEU A 36 -8.48 -0.36 10.12
N LEU A 37 -7.86 0.67 10.69
CA LEU A 37 -7.90 0.97 12.14
C LEU A 37 -9.24 1.54 12.62
N THR A 38 -10.12 1.98 11.71
CA THR A 38 -11.42 2.56 12.07
C THR A 38 -12.55 2.00 11.21
N PRO A 39 -13.77 1.85 11.76
CA PRO A 39 -14.97 1.52 10.97
C PRO A 39 -15.54 2.72 10.23
N GLU A 40 -15.09 3.93 10.56
CA GLU A 40 -15.62 5.17 9.99
C GLU A 40 -15.24 5.35 8.52
N PRO A 41 -16.08 6.04 7.74
CA PRO A 41 -15.74 6.36 6.36
C PRO A 41 -14.57 7.34 6.29
N ILE A 42 -13.65 7.10 5.36
CA ILE A 42 -12.46 7.89 5.11
C ILE A 42 -12.49 8.40 3.68
N THR A 43 -12.16 9.66 3.49
CA THR A 43 -11.98 10.26 2.16
C THR A 43 -10.52 10.71 2.01
N LEU A 44 -9.84 10.16 1.02
CA LEU A 44 -8.47 10.53 0.66
C LEU A 44 -8.51 11.29 -0.67
N VAL A 45 -7.96 12.50 -0.67
CA VAL A 45 -7.87 13.34 -1.88
C VAL A 45 -6.49 13.20 -2.53
N GLU A 46 -6.45 13.39 -3.85
CA GLU A 46 -5.20 13.34 -4.63
C GLU A 46 -4.43 12.01 -4.47
N VAL A 47 -5.14 10.88 -4.45
CA VAL A 47 -4.49 9.56 -4.39
C VAL A 47 -3.94 9.19 -5.77
N PRO A 48 -2.66 8.75 -5.87
CA PRO A 48 -2.08 8.36 -7.15
C PRO A 48 -2.68 7.03 -7.63
N ARG A 49 -3.17 6.99 -8.89
CA ARG A 49 -3.61 5.74 -9.51
C ARG A 49 -2.40 4.98 -10.08
N LEU A 50 -1.87 4.10 -9.28
CA LEU A 50 -0.69 3.28 -9.59
C LEU A 50 -0.98 1.81 -9.28
N ARG A 51 -0.29 0.90 -9.93
CA ARG A 51 -0.48 -0.55 -9.72
C ARG A 51 -0.38 -0.95 -8.24
N ASP A 52 0.59 -0.42 -7.51
CA ASP A 52 0.76 -0.74 -6.08
C ASP A 52 -0.44 -0.27 -5.23
N VAL A 53 -1.06 0.86 -5.58
CA VAL A 53 -2.26 1.37 -4.90
C VAL A 53 -3.44 0.45 -5.18
N GLU A 54 -3.62 0.00 -6.42
CA GLU A 54 -4.69 -0.95 -6.78
C GLU A 54 -4.50 -2.30 -6.06
N VAL A 55 -3.27 -2.83 -6.02
CA VAL A 55 -2.96 -4.06 -5.28
C VAL A 55 -3.25 -3.90 -3.78
N MET A 56 -2.94 -2.74 -3.19
CA MET A 56 -3.30 -2.47 -1.79
C MET A 56 -4.81 -2.44 -1.60
N LEU A 57 -5.56 -1.82 -2.50
CA LEU A 57 -7.01 -1.79 -2.44
C LEU A 57 -7.65 -3.17 -2.62
N GLU A 58 -7.11 -4.02 -3.50
CA GLU A 58 -7.52 -5.42 -3.63
C GLU A 58 -7.31 -6.19 -2.32
N LEU A 59 -6.17 -5.98 -1.66
CA LEU A 59 -5.89 -6.58 -0.35
C LEU A 59 -6.85 -6.07 0.73
N LEU A 60 -7.07 -4.76 0.81
CA LEU A 60 -7.99 -4.16 1.77
C LEU A 60 -9.42 -4.64 1.55
N ALA A 61 -9.87 -4.78 0.29
CA ALA A 61 -11.18 -5.34 -0.03
C ALA A 61 -11.34 -6.78 0.44
N HIS A 62 -10.30 -7.60 0.29
CA HIS A 62 -10.28 -8.97 0.84
C HIS A 62 -10.43 -8.97 2.37
N LEU A 63 -9.84 -8.00 3.06
CA LEU A 63 -9.93 -7.85 4.52
C LEU A 63 -11.26 -7.23 5.00
N GLY A 64 -12.09 -6.69 4.10
CA GLY A 64 -13.42 -6.17 4.42
C GLY A 64 -13.66 -4.70 4.07
N THR A 65 -12.69 -4.01 3.49
CA THR A 65 -12.82 -2.62 3.07
C THR A 65 -13.70 -2.50 1.82
N GLN A 66 -14.63 -1.59 1.85
CA GLN A 66 -15.37 -1.11 0.68
C GLN A 66 -14.70 0.17 0.18
N TYR A 67 -14.57 0.34 -1.13
CA TYR A 67 -13.98 1.56 -1.67
C TYR A 67 -14.62 1.98 -2.98
N ALA A 68 -14.56 3.28 -3.26
CA ALA A 68 -15.01 3.88 -4.51
C ALA A 68 -14.11 5.05 -4.91
N TRP A 69 -13.88 5.18 -6.21
CA TRP A 69 -13.13 6.29 -6.78
C TRP A 69 -14.05 7.37 -7.33
N GLU A 70 -13.76 8.62 -7.01
CA GLU A 70 -14.29 9.81 -7.65
C GLU A 70 -13.13 10.66 -8.19
N GLY A 71 -12.79 10.49 -9.47
CA GLY A 71 -11.60 11.09 -10.06
C GLY A 71 -10.32 10.62 -9.37
N ARG A 72 -9.66 11.52 -8.62
CA ARG A 72 -8.46 11.24 -7.81
C ARG A 72 -8.76 11.20 -6.30
N THR A 73 -10.03 11.28 -5.96
CA THR A 73 -10.51 11.10 -4.60
C THR A 73 -10.91 9.65 -4.40
N LEU A 74 -10.50 9.08 -3.30
CA LEU A 74 -10.80 7.71 -2.91
C LEU A 74 -11.60 7.71 -1.62
N HIS A 75 -12.78 7.12 -1.66
CA HIS A 75 -13.63 6.88 -0.51
C HIS A 75 -13.41 5.45 -0.04
N LEU A 76 -13.18 5.26 1.27
CA LEU A 76 -12.91 3.96 1.88
C LEU A 76 -13.75 3.82 3.14
N GLN A 77 -14.19 2.60 3.42
CA GLN A 77 -14.78 2.25 4.72
C GLN A 77 -14.55 0.78 5.01
N THR A 78 -14.15 0.47 6.23
CA THR A 78 -14.03 -0.91 6.74
C THR A 78 -14.94 -1.08 7.95
N PRO A 79 -16.26 -1.30 7.75
CA PRO A 79 -17.21 -1.41 8.86
C PRO A 79 -16.82 -2.53 9.83
N GLU A 80 -16.38 -3.65 9.30
CA GLU A 80 -15.86 -4.81 10.05
C GLU A 80 -14.68 -5.46 9.30
N ILE A 81 -13.81 -6.13 10.05
CA ILE A 81 -12.77 -6.98 9.46
C ILE A 81 -13.41 -8.33 9.12
N LYS A 82 -13.53 -8.62 7.82
CA LYS A 82 -14.11 -9.87 7.31
C LYS A 82 -13.13 -11.02 7.30
N SER A 83 -11.85 -10.73 7.22
CA SER A 83 -10.77 -11.71 7.25
C SER A 83 -9.57 -11.13 7.97
N THR A 84 -8.95 -11.89 8.85
CA THR A 84 -7.65 -11.56 9.47
C THR A 84 -6.49 -12.19 8.70
N HIS A 85 -6.77 -12.83 7.56
CA HIS A 85 -5.79 -13.54 6.74
C HIS A 85 -5.51 -12.77 5.43
N ALA A 86 -4.26 -12.31 5.26
CA ALA A 86 -3.75 -11.69 4.04
C ALA A 86 -2.95 -12.73 3.24
N PRO A 87 -3.53 -13.31 2.15
CA PRO A 87 -2.95 -14.43 1.43
C PRO A 87 -1.75 -14.00 0.57
N TYR A 88 -0.88 -14.99 0.29
CA TYR A 88 0.36 -14.76 -0.47
C TYR A 88 0.12 -14.16 -1.85
N GLU A 89 -0.95 -14.55 -2.54
CA GLU A 89 -1.32 -14.08 -3.87
C GLU A 89 -1.48 -12.55 -3.94
N LEU A 90 -1.90 -11.92 -2.85
CA LEU A 90 -2.03 -10.48 -2.73
C LEU A 90 -0.77 -9.86 -2.10
N VAL A 91 -0.31 -10.41 -0.96
CA VAL A 91 0.87 -9.88 -0.24
C VAL A 91 2.15 -10.00 -1.07
N GLY A 92 2.30 -11.10 -1.81
CA GLY A 92 3.48 -11.37 -2.65
C GLY A 92 3.67 -10.39 -3.80
N GLN A 93 2.64 -9.67 -4.22
CA GLN A 93 2.71 -8.71 -5.32
C GLN A 93 3.40 -7.40 -4.92
N MET A 94 3.38 -7.05 -3.63
CA MET A 94 3.87 -5.76 -3.16
C MET A 94 4.38 -5.87 -1.72
N ARG A 95 5.60 -5.39 -1.48
CA ARG A 95 6.18 -5.43 -0.12
C ARG A 95 5.40 -4.63 0.91
N ALA A 96 4.86 -3.46 0.53
CA ALA A 96 4.12 -2.59 1.43
C ALA A 96 2.82 -3.24 1.97
N SER A 97 2.34 -4.32 1.37
CA SER A 97 1.20 -5.10 1.86
C SER A 97 1.43 -5.66 3.27
N PHE A 98 2.69 -5.89 3.67
CA PHE A 98 3.02 -6.35 5.03
C PHE A 98 2.58 -5.37 6.13
N ILE A 99 2.42 -4.08 5.82
CA ILE A 99 2.00 -3.04 6.77
C ILE A 99 0.59 -3.31 7.34
N VAL A 100 -0.29 -3.99 6.60
CA VAL A 100 -1.63 -4.33 7.08
C VAL A 100 -1.61 -5.22 8.33
N TRP A 101 -0.50 -5.93 8.58
CA TRP A 101 -0.37 -6.79 9.75
C TRP A 101 -0.53 -6.02 11.06
N GLY A 102 0.15 -4.87 11.21
CA GLY A 102 0.00 -4.02 12.38
C GLY A 102 -1.43 -3.50 12.57
N ALA A 103 -2.10 -3.14 11.48
CA ALA A 103 -3.49 -2.67 11.53
C ALA A 103 -4.47 -3.79 11.93
N LEU A 104 -4.28 -5.02 11.41
CA LEU A 104 -5.07 -6.18 11.80
C LEU A 104 -4.89 -6.52 13.28
N LEU A 105 -3.63 -6.57 13.76
CA LEU A 105 -3.34 -6.82 15.17
C LEU A 105 -3.99 -5.78 16.07
N ALA A 106 -3.90 -4.50 15.72
CA ALA A 106 -4.47 -3.42 16.53
C ALA A 106 -5.99 -3.43 16.57
N ARG A 107 -6.67 -3.81 15.48
CA ARG A 107 -8.14 -3.74 15.42
C ARG A 107 -8.82 -5.06 15.70
N ALA A 108 -8.28 -6.18 15.22
CA ALA A 108 -8.88 -7.52 15.35
C ALA A 108 -8.24 -8.36 16.46
N GLY A 109 -7.12 -7.93 17.03
CA GLY A 109 -6.36 -8.70 18.02
C GLY A 109 -5.55 -9.86 17.44
N GLU A 110 -5.72 -10.15 16.16
CA GLU A 110 -4.98 -11.19 15.43
C GLU A 110 -4.74 -10.79 13.99
N GLY A 111 -3.74 -11.38 13.34
CA GLY A 111 -3.47 -11.16 11.94
C GLY A 111 -2.51 -12.20 11.38
N HIS A 112 -2.87 -12.79 10.24
CA HIS A 112 -2.06 -13.76 9.51
C HIS A 112 -1.68 -13.14 8.17
N VAL A 113 -0.43 -12.75 8.03
CA VAL A 113 0.06 -12.11 6.81
C VAL A 113 1.20 -12.94 6.24
N SER A 114 1.05 -13.36 5.01
CA SER A 114 2.11 -14.08 4.29
C SER A 114 3.36 -13.21 4.17
N MET A 115 4.53 -13.86 4.06
CA MET A 115 5.77 -13.11 3.87
C MET A 115 5.68 -12.26 2.59
N PRO A 116 6.14 -11.00 2.64
CA PRO A 116 6.04 -10.10 1.51
C PRO A 116 6.86 -10.61 0.32
N GLY A 117 6.35 -10.39 -0.88
CA GLY A 117 7.04 -10.73 -2.11
C GLY A 117 8.38 -10.00 -2.25
N GLY A 118 9.27 -10.60 -3.01
CA GLY A 118 10.59 -10.05 -3.29
C GLY A 118 10.50 -8.76 -4.11
N CYS A 119 11.38 -7.82 -3.80
CA CYS A 119 11.71 -6.73 -4.70
C CYS A 119 12.89 -7.18 -5.58
N ALA A 120 12.95 -6.73 -6.83
CA ALA A 120 14.08 -6.97 -7.73
C ALA A 120 15.45 -6.55 -7.15
N PHE A 121 15.45 -5.74 -6.10
CA PHE A 121 16.63 -5.26 -5.38
C PHE A 121 17.08 -6.14 -4.20
N GLY A 122 16.52 -7.36 -4.04
CA GLY A 122 17.00 -8.34 -3.06
C GLY A 122 16.12 -8.49 -1.82
N PHE A 123 16.61 -9.33 -0.88
CA PHE A 123 15.95 -9.66 0.37
C PHE A 123 15.85 -8.44 1.29
N ARG A 124 14.65 -8.17 1.76
CA ARG A 124 14.39 -7.10 2.73
C ARG A 124 13.70 -7.69 3.96
N PRO A 125 14.46 -7.88 5.04
CA PRO A 125 13.98 -8.58 6.22
C PRO A 125 12.87 -7.79 6.94
N VAL A 126 11.93 -8.52 7.51
CA VAL A 126 10.88 -8.00 8.41
C VAL A 126 11.09 -8.51 9.84
N ASP A 127 12.25 -9.08 10.11
CA ASP A 127 12.64 -9.69 11.38
C ASP A 127 12.53 -8.74 12.58
N GLN A 128 12.83 -7.45 12.39
CA GLN A 128 12.68 -6.45 13.46
C GLN A 128 11.22 -6.20 13.84
N HIS A 129 10.31 -6.24 12.86
CA HIS A 129 8.87 -6.14 13.14
C HIS A 129 8.38 -7.36 13.93
N ILE A 130 8.83 -8.58 13.54
CA ILE A 130 8.50 -9.82 14.22
C ILE A 130 9.01 -9.77 15.67
N LYS A 131 10.30 -9.46 15.87
CA LYS A 131 10.89 -9.36 17.22
C LYS A 131 10.16 -8.33 18.11
N ALA A 132 9.76 -7.18 17.54
CA ALA A 132 9.04 -6.17 18.30
C ALA A 132 7.65 -6.67 18.74
N LEU A 133 6.94 -7.37 17.87
CA LEU A 133 5.61 -7.92 18.17
C LEU A 133 5.67 -9.12 19.12
N GLU A 134 6.75 -9.93 19.05
CA GLU A 134 6.98 -11.03 20.00
C GLU A 134 7.31 -10.54 21.42
N ALA A 135 7.80 -9.29 21.54
CA ALA A 135 8.15 -8.67 22.82
C ALA A 135 6.99 -7.97 23.51
N LEU A 136 5.86 -7.76 22.82
CA LEU A 136 4.62 -7.16 23.36
C LEU A 136 3.66 -8.20 23.91
#